data_75b4086e06752387d638f5fc6e99464c
#
_entry.id   75b4086e06752387d638f5fc6e99464c
#
_cell.length_a   1.000
_cell.length_b   1.000
_cell.length_c   1.000
_cell.angle_alpha   90.00
_cell.angle_beta   90.00
_cell.angle_gamma   90.00
#
_symmetry.space_group_name_H-M   'P 1'
#
loop_
_entity.id
_entity.type
_entity.pdbx_description
1 polymer ?
#
loop_
_entity_poly.entity_id
_entity_poly.type
_entity_poly.pdbx_seq_one_letter_code
_entity_poly.pdbx_strand_id
1 'polypeptide(L)'
;MKRIVLGILIGIVVLGAFSVVGAGKLIPSADQARDQAKADNSPVIEKAGGHWALSTPGLEKIIFIHYKKGYGGVCDNDGVCEKDLGENPSCADCKKDVEEPEDPTTSCYAFLGAKWNDLPVSYVIDPDNPDELTEEFVINAMSLGAEEWDNHTSADIFGSYEVDYFSSWDSDAPDGRNELLFGDYEKDGVIAVAIVWGYFRGKPSSRKIIEFDILFDTDFAWGDAVSNPAVMDLQNIATHELGHGVGLADLYDTVCVEETMYGYSSYGDIAKRDLNEGDIIGIQNLYGGF
;
A
#
# COMPACT_ATOMS: atom_id res chain seq x y z
N MET A 1 -45.96 36.25 -62.49
CA MET A 1 -46.20 35.77 -61.13
C MET A 1 -45.66 34.35 -61.06
N LYS A 2 -44.41 34.17 -60.58
CA LYS A 2 -43.77 32.89 -60.44
C LYS A 2 -43.85 32.46 -58.96
N ARG A 3 -44.50 31.36 -58.68
CA ARG A 3 -44.59 30.73 -57.34
C ARG A 3 -43.29 29.91 -57.09
N ILE A 4 -42.56 30.30 -56.02
CA ILE A 4 -41.42 29.54 -55.51
C ILE A 4 -41.97 28.56 -54.50
N VAL A 5 -41.77 27.27 -54.74
CA VAL A 5 -42.03 26.18 -53.77
C VAL A 5 -40.77 25.96 -52.95
N LEU A 6 -40.86 26.23 -51.65
CA LEU A 6 -39.78 26.01 -50.70
C LEU A 6 -39.88 24.56 -50.15
N GLY A 7 -38.99 23.71 -50.58
CA GLY A 7 -38.87 22.35 -50.05
C GLY A 7 -38.14 22.34 -48.72
N ILE A 8 -38.83 21.89 -47.67
CA ILE A 8 -38.23 21.66 -46.34
C ILE A 8 -37.60 20.29 -46.33
N LEU A 9 -36.27 20.25 -46.30
CA LEU A 9 -35.51 19.02 -46.01
C LEU A 9 -35.50 18.81 -44.49
N ILE A 10 -36.18 17.78 -44.00
CA ILE A 10 -36.09 17.33 -42.63
C ILE A 10 -34.85 16.41 -42.51
N GLY A 11 -33.76 16.96 -42.01
CA GLY A 11 -32.60 16.19 -41.66
C GLY A 11 -32.83 15.46 -40.34
N ILE A 12 -32.93 14.13 -40.38
CA ILE A 12 -32.95 13.31 -39.18
C ILE A 12 -31.51 13.23 -38.64
N VAL A 13 -31.25 13.99 -37.56
CA VAL A 13 -30.00 13.83 -36.79
C VAL A 13 -30.17 12.60 -35.89
N VAL A 14 -29.57 11.51 -36.29
CA VAL A 14 -29.40 10.34 -35.39
C VAL A 14 -28.29 10.70 -34.40
N LEU A 15 -28.67 11.13 -33.21
CA LEU A 15 -27.79 11.24 -32.07
C LEU A 15 -27.43 9.82 -31.62
N GLY A 16 -26.32 9.31 -32.13
CA GLY A 16 -25.69 8.14 -31.57
C GLY A 16 -25.18 8.49 -30.16
N ALA A 17 -25.87 7.98 -29.14
CA ALA A 17 -25.35 7.99 -27.78
C ALA A 17 -24.12 7.06 -27.75
N PHE A 18 -22.94 7.63 -27.82
CA PHE A 18 -21.73 6.92 -27.39
C PHE A 18 -21.81 6.85 -25.86
N SER A 19 -22.23 5.70 -25.35
CA SER A 19 -21.93 5.35 -23.96
C SER A 19 -20.42 5.17 -23.88
N VAL A 20 -19.73 6.16 -23.37
CA VAL A 20 -18.39 5.98 -22.86
C VAL A 20 -18.58 5.10 -21.62
N VAL A 21 -18.41 3.80 -21.78
CA VAL A 21 -18.16 2.91 -20.65
C VAL A 21 -16.79 3.33 -20.17
N GLY A 22 -16.74 4.14 -19.12
CA GLY A 22 -15.53 4.38 -18.37
C GLY A 22 -15.06 3.00 -17.90
N ALA A 23 -13.87 2.58 -18.34
CA ALA A 23 -13.19 1.47 -17.72
C ALA A 23 -12.82 1.91 -16.30
N GLY A 24 -13.75 1.73 -15.37
CA GLY A 24 -13.41 1.76 -13.96
C GLY A 24 -12.35 0.69 -13.76
N LYS A 25 -11.17 1.06 -13.33
CA LYS A 25 -10.15 0.11 -12.87
C LYS A 25 -10.82 -0.72 -11.78
N LEU A 26 -10.86 -2.04 -11.99
CA LEU A 26 -11.41 -2.96 -11.02
C LEU A 26 -10.40 -3.07 -9.87
N ILE A 27 -10.78 -2.56 -8.72
CA ILE A 27 -10.17 -2.95 -7.45
C ILE A 27 -10.26 -4.49 -7.35
N PRO A 28 -9.22 -5.20 -6.91
CA PRO A 28 -9.26 -6.66 -6.81
C PRO A 28 -10.51 -7.10 -6.05
N SER A 29 -11.25 -8.05 -6.59
CA SER A 29 -12.48 -8.51 -5.94
C SER A 29 -12.16 -9.11 -4.57
N ALA A 30 -13.10 -9.01 -3.63
CA ALA A 30 -13.00 -9.62 -2.30
C ALA A 30 -12.63 -11.12 -2.34
N ASP A 31 -12.97 -11.81 -3.42
CA ASP A 31 -12.59 -13.20 -3.64
C ASP A 31 -11.10 -13.35 -3.99
N GLN A 32 -10.51 -12.42 -4.72
CA GLN A 32 -9.07 -12.40 -5.00
C GLN A 32 -8.28 -12.07 -3.72
N ALA A 33 -8.74 -11.10 -2.94
CA ALA A 33 -8.16 -10.79 -1.64
C ALA A 33 -8.34 -11.94 -0.63
N ARG A 34 -9.49 -12.66 -0.64
CA ARG A 34 -9.73 -13.82 0.22
C ARG A 34 -8.83 -15.01 -0.06
N ASP A 35 -8.53 -15.27 -1.33
CA ASP A 35 -7.61 -16.37 -1.69
C ASP A 35 -6.17 -16.02 -1.30
N GLN A 36 -5.84 -14.74 -1.25
CA GLN A 36 -4.54 -14.22 -0.83
C GLN A 36 -4.38 -14.25 0.70
N ALA A 37 -5.43 -13.92 1.46
CA ALA A 37 -5.39 -13.91 2.92
C ALA A 37 -5.48 -15.29 3.58
N LYS A 38 -5.75 -16.35 2.83
CA LYS A 38 -5.82 -17.72 3.37
C LYS A 38 -4.48 -18.42 3.55
N ALA A 39 -3.43 -17.85 3.01
CA ALA A 39 -2.11 -18.40 3.10
C ALA A 39 -1.25 -17.43 3.91
N ASP A 40 -1.07 -17.76 5.24
CA ASP A 40 0.06 -17.22 5.98
C ASP A 40 0.35 -15.74 5.66
N ASN A 41 0.33 -14.83 6.57
CA ASN A 41 0.57 -13.38 6.41
C ASN A 41 1.83 -13.01 5.58
N SER A 42 2.26 -13.87 4.72
CA SER A 42 3.39 -13.67 3.82
C SER A 42 2.96 -12.86 2.59
N PRO A 43 3.81 -11.98 2.06
CA PRO A 43 3.53 -11.20 0.87
C PRO A 43 3.18 -12.11 -0.30
N VAL A 44 2.13 -11.78 -1.03
CA VAL A 44 1.70 -12.54 -2.20
C VAL A 44 2.51 -12.10 -3.41
N ILE A 45 3.38 -12.97 -3.91
CA ILE A 45 4.10 -12.72 -5.15
C ILE A 45 3.28 -13.25 -6.32
N GLU A 46 2.75 -12.36 -7.13
CA GLU A 46 2.00 -12.68 -8.33
C GLU A 46 2.79 -12.29 -9.59
N LYS A 47 2.58 -13.06 -10.66
CA LYS A 47 3.04 -12.61 -11.98
C LYS A 47 2.12 -11.51 -12.46
N ALA A 48 2.70 -10.44 -13.00
CA ALA A 48 1.94 -9.37 -13.58
C ALA A 48 0.87 -9.90 -14.54
N GLY A 49 -0.38 -9.50 -14.32
CA GLY A 49 -1.51 -9.84 -15.18
C GLY A 49 -1.58 -8.93 -16.41
N GLY A 50 -2.48 -9.27 -17.35
CA GLY A 50 -2.78 -8.42 -18.49
C GLY A 50 -1.74 -8.42 -19.62
N HIS A 51 -1.98 -7.54 -20.61
CA HIS A 51 -1.21 -7.50 -21.86
C HIS A 51 0.24 -7.05 -21.66
N TRP A 52 0.51 -6.28 -20.62
CA TRP A 52 1.82 -5.74 -20.29
C TRP A 52 2.76 -6.83 -19.75
N ALA A 53 2.26 -7.73 -18.91
CA ALA A 53 3.02 -8.85 -18.38
C ALA A 53 3.52 -9.82 -19.47
N LEU A 54 2.79 -9.96 -20.57
CA LEU A 54 3.21 -10.79 -21.70
C LEU A 54 4.36 -10.18 -22.51
N SER A 55 4.54 -8.86 -22.46
CA SER A 55 5.61 -8.15 -23.16
C SER A 55 6.88 -7.98 -22.32
N THR A 56 6.81 -8.19 -20.99
CA THR A 56 7.93 -7.98 -20.07
C THR A 56 8.17 -9.24 -19.22
N PRO A 57 8.91 -10.23 -19.75
CA PRO A 57 9.16 -11.46 -19.02
C PRO A 57 9.88 -11.23 -17.71
N GLY A 58 9.36 -11.84 -16.64
CA GLY A 58 9.96 -11.80 -15.30
C GLY A 58 9.54 -10.60 -14.45
N LEU A 59 8.71 -9.70 -14.97
CA LEU A 59 8.06 -8.69 -14.17
C LEU A 59 7.02 -9.35 -13.26
N GLU A 60 7.03 -8.99 -11.98
CA GLU A 60 6.16 -9.52 -10.95
C GLU A 60 5.64 -8.37 -10.10
N LYS A 61 4.55 -8.59 -9.38
CA LYS A 61 4.07 -7.70 -8.32
C LYS A 61 4.09 -8.44 -7.00
N ILE A 62 4.33 -7.69 -5.92
CA ILE A 62 4.09 -8.12 -4.54
C ILE A 62 2.99 -7.22 -4.01
N ILE A 63 1.98 -7.80 -3.36
CA ILE A 63 0.89 -7.07 -2.74
C ILE A 63 1.02 -7.23 -1.23
N PHE A 64 1.09 -6.12 -0.52
CA PHE A 64 1.04 -6.04 0.93
C PHE A 64 -0.34 -5.57 1.34
N ILE A 65 -0.94 -6.25 2.30
CA ILE A 65 -2.27 -5.92 2.82
C ILE A 65 -2.12 -5.65 4.31
N HIS A 66 -2.24 -4.40 4.69
CA HIS A 66 -2.13 -3.97 6.07
C HIS A 66 -3.48 -4.06 6.76
N TYR A 67 -3.56 -4.92 7.78
CA TYR A 67 -4.79 -5.14 8.52
C TYR A 67 -4.85 -4.33 9.81
N LYS A 68 -6.09 -3.94 10.16
CA LYS A 68 -6.38 -3.48 11.51
C LYS A 68 -6.16 -4.63 12.49
N LYS A 69 -5.46 -4.36 13.58
CA LYS A 69 -5.21 -5.31 14.66
C LYS A 69 -6.50 -5.97 15.13
N GLY A 70 -6.49 -7.29 15.30
CA GLY A 70 -7.63 -8.07 15.74
C GLY A 70 -8.75 -8.25 14.72
N TYR A 71 -8.57 -7.90 13.45
CA TYR A 71 -9.62 -8.01 12.44
C TYR A 71 -9.60 -9.34 11.69
N GLY A 72 -10.81 -9.92 11.51
CA GLY A 72 -11.06 -10.98 10.51
C GLY A 72 -10.43 -12.34 10.74
N GLY A 73 -10.02 -12.68 11.94
CA GLY A 73 -9.39 -13.97 12.26
C GLY A 73 -7.93 -14.04 11.88
N VAL A 74 -7.32 -12.90 11.62
CA VAL A 74 -5.88 -12.74 11.43
C VAL A 74 -5.21 -12.91 12.78
N CYS A 75 -4.14 -13.69 12.81
CA CYS A 75 -3.29 -13.82 13.99
C CYS A 75 -2.34 -12.62 14.02
N ASP A 76 -2.49 -11.73 14.99
CA ASP A 76 -1.54 -10.61 15.16
C ASP A 76 -0.40 -10.96 16.13
N ASN A 77 -0.55 -12.10 16.84
CA ASN A 77 0.44 -12.68 17.73
C ASN A 77 1.04 -11.68 18.75
N ASP A 78 0.24 -10.73 19.20
CA ASP A 78 0.67 -9.68 20.15
C ASP A 78 0.69 -10.15 21.63
N GLY A 79 0.38 -11.43 21.85
CA GLY A 79 0.28 -12.06 23.17
C GLY A 79 -1.08 -11.88 23.84
N VAL A 80 -2.05 -11.25 23.21
CA VAL A 80 -3.42 -11.06 23.68
C VAL A 80 -4.40 -11.74 22.74
N CYS A 81 -5.10 -12.77 23.22
CA CYS A 81 -6.10 -13.44 22.41
C CYS A 81 -7.39 -12.61 22.30
N GLU A 82 -7.63 -12.00 21.18
CA GLU A 82 -8.74 -11.07 20.93
C GLU A 82 -9.89 -11.75 20.15
N LYS A 83 -10.39 -12.87 20.65
CA LYS A 83 -11.51 -13.62 20.02
C LYS A 83 -12.75 -12.76 19.77
N ASP A 84 -13.00 -11.78 20.64
CA ASP A 84 -14.13 -10.86 20.52
C ASP A 84 -13.97 -9.86 19.36
N LEU A 85 -12.74 -9.64 18.91
CA LEU A 85 -12.41 -8.85 17.72
C LEU A 85 -12.25 -9.71 16.46
N GLY A 86 -12.47 -11.01 16.56
CA GLY A 86 -12.46 -11.94 15.43
C GLY A 86 -11.17 -12.71 15.22
N GLU A 87 -10.21 -12.61 16.13
CA GLU A 87 -8.98 -13.37 16.05
C GLU A 87 -9.22 -14.88 16.04
N ASN A 88 -8.48 -15.59 15.18
CA ASN A 88 -8.64 -17.03 15.03
C ASN A 88 -8.18 -17.75 16.31
N PRO A 89 -9.03 -18.61 16.94
CA PRO A 89 -8.64 -19.39 18.11
C PRO A 89 -7.44 -20.31 17.91
N SER A 90 -6.98 -20.52 16.69
CA SER A 90 -5.77 -21.28 16.40
C SER A 90 -4.49 -20.44 16.40
N CYS A 91 -4.59 -19.12 16.55
CA CYS A 91 -3.45 -18.23 16.68
C CYS A 91 -2.58 -18.59 17.88
N ALA A 92 -1.30 -18.23 17.84
CA ALA A 92 -0.34 -18.59 18.88
C ALA A 92 -0.73 -18.01 20.24
N ASP A 93 -1.15 -16.74 20.30
CA ASP A 93 -1.61 -16.01 21.47
C ASP A 93 -2.97 -16.50 22.00
N CYS A 94 -3.78 -17.15 21.17
CA CYS A 94 -4.99 -17.84 21.61
C CYS A 94 -4.77 -19.25 22.12
N LYS A 95 -3.59 -19.83 21.93
CA LYS A 95 -3.17 -21.11 22.51
C LYS A 95 -2.49 -20.82 23.83
N LYS A 96 -3.20 -21.02 24.93
CA LYS A 96 -2.59 -20.87 26.28
C LYS A 96 -1.35 -21.75 26.41
N ASP A 97 -0.27 -21.11 26.88
CA ASP A 97 0.93 -21.73 27.47
C ASP A 97 1.95 -22.38 26.49
N VAL A 98 2.35 -21.68 25.45
CA VAL A 98 3.72 -21.87 24.95
C VAL A 98 4.39 -20.50 25.04
N GLU A 99 5.16 -20.27 26.12
CA GLU A 99 6.28 -19.33 26.04
C GLU A 99 7.21 -19.93 24.97
N GLU A 100 7.08 -19.51 23.70
CA GLU A 100 8.18 -19.73 22.77
C GLU A 100 9.36 -18.92 23.31
N PRO A 101 10.53 -19.55 23.49
CA PRO A 101 11.72 -18.81 23.86
C PRO A 101 11.96 -17.81 22.72
N GLU A 102 11.97 -16.52 23.07
CA GLU A 102 12.39 -15.46 22.15
C GLU A 102 13.69 -15.91 21.48
N ASP A 103 13.68 -16.07 20.16
CA ASP A 103 14.90 -16.38 19.42
C ASP A 103 15.80 -15.14 19.48
N PRO A 104 16.88 -15.12 20.27
CA PRO A 104 17.73 -13.95 20.38
C PRO A 104 18.45 -13.60 19.07
N THR A 105 18.18 -14.37 17.99
CA THR A 105 18.72 -14.12 16.64
C THR A 105 17.67 -13.52 15.72
N THR A 106 16.44 -13.28 16.17
CA THR A 106 15.40 -12.63 15.35
C THR A 106 15.86 -11.24 14.95
N SER A 107 15.99 -11.03 13.67
CA SER A 107 16.29 -9.71 13.10
C SER A 107 14.98 -9.00 12.82
N CYS A 108 14.74 -7.86 13.48
CA CYS A 108 13.51 -7.10 13.27
C CYS A 108 13.56 -6.27 11.96
N TYR A 109 13.91 -6.92 10.86
CA TYR A 109 13.76 -6.42 9.50
C TYR A 109 13.66 -7.57 8.50
N ALA A 110 12.95 -7.34 7.41
CA ALA A 110 12.81 -8.30 6.31
C ALA A 110 12.83 -7.57 4.96
N PHE A 111 13.23 -8.27 3.88
CA PHE A 111 13.41 -7.67 2.55
C PHE A 111 12.54 -8.33 1.50
N LEU A 112 12.07 -7.56 0.53
CA LEU A 112 11.42 -8.07 -0.69
C LEU A 112 12.38 -8.83 -1.62
N GLY A 113 13.68 -8.66 -1.40
CA GLY A 113 14.72 -9.23 -2.25
C GLY A 113 15.06 -8.40 -3.49
N ALA A 114 14.50 -7.21 -3.61
CA ALA A 114 14.81 -6.19 -4.61
C ALA A 114 14.82 -4.80 -3.95
N LYS A 115 15.42 -3.83 -4.61
CA LYS A 115 15.43 -2.42 -4.21
C LYS A 115 15.47 -1.53 -5.46
N TRP A 116 15.35 -0.25 -5.30
CA TRP A 116 15.61 0.70 -6.38
C TRP A 116 17.08 0.72 -6.76
N ASN A 117 17.34 0.76 -8.05
CA ASN A 117 18.70 0.88 -8.59
C ASN A 117 19.05 2.33 -8.96
N ASP A 118 18.04 3.10 -9.34
CA ASP A 118 18.16 4.49 -9.74
C ASP A 118 17.43 5.35 -8.69
N LEU A 119 18.12 6.30 -8.07
CA LEU A 119 17.64 7.19 -7.02
C LEU A 119 17.92 8.65 -7.39
N PRO A 120 17.16 9.63 -6.86
CA PRO A 120 15.92 9.43 -6.07
C PRO A 120 14.73 9.01 -6.93
N VAL A 121 13.71 8.42 -6.30
CA VAL A 121 12.44 8.09 -6.96
C VAL A 121 11.40 9.17 -6.69
N SER A 122 10.80 9.70 -7.75
CA SER A 122 9.68 10.63 -7.62
C SER A 122 8.38 9.88 -7.34
N TYR A 123 7.45 10.54 -6.68
CA TYR A 123 6.14 9.97 -6.36
C TYR A 123 5.03 11.01 -6.50
N VAL A 124 3.80 10.57 -6.45
CA VAL A 124 2.61 11.37 -6.63
C VAL A 124 1.73 11.23 -5.40
N ILE A 125 1.19 12.33 -4.93
CA ILE A 125 0.19 12.37 -3.86
C ILE A 125 -1.12 12.84 -4.45
N ASP A 126 -2.16 12.01 -4.35
CA ASP A 126 -3.54 12.43 -4.55
C ASP A 126 -4.15 12.79 -3.18
N PRO A 127 -4.39 14.07 -2.91
CA PRO A 127 -4.92 14.50 -1.63
C PRO A 127 -6.43 14.39 -1.51
N ASP A 128 -7.14 13.93 -2.56
CA ASP A 128 -8.59 13.72 -2.48
C ASP A 128 -8.90 12.60 -1.48
N ASN A 129 -9.73 12.90 -0.47
CA ASN A 129 -9.93 12.03 0.68
C ASN A 129 -11.38 12.08 1.20
N PRO A 130 -11.87 11.01 1.87
CA PRO A 130 -13.26 10.95 2.33
C PRO A 130 -13.56 11.79 3.59
N ASP A 131 -12.54 12.19 4.35
CA ASP A 131 -12.67 12.79 5.70
C ASP A 131 -12.57 14.31 5.70
N GLU A 132 -12.60 14.95 4.53
CA GLU A 132 -12.47 16.41 4.38
C GLU A 132 -11.16 16.96 5.00
N LEU A 133 -10.10 16.13 5.02
CA LEU A 133 -8.77 16.57 5.44
C LEU A 133 -8.25 17.61 4.45
N THR A 134 -7.53 18.61 4.95
CA THR A 134 -6.96 19.61 4.06
C THR A 134 -5.86 19.02 3.19
N GLU A 135 -5.74 19.49 1.96
CA GLU A 135 -4.65 19.12 1.04
C GLU A 135 -3.27 19.23 1.73
N GLU A 136 -3.03 20.34 2.45
CA GLU A 136 -1.79 20.56 3.19
C GLU A 136 -1.53 19.46 4.23
N PHE A 137 -2.57 19.01 4.95
CA PHE A 137 -2.42 17.94 5.94
C PHE A 137 -2.06 16.61 5.26
N VAL A 138 -2.78 16.22 4.20
CA VAL A 138 -2.53 14.96 3.48
C VAL A 138 -1.13 14.93 2.90
N ILE A 139 -0.74 16.00 2.20
CA ILE A 139 0.60 16.13 1.61
C ILE A 139 1.68 16.04 2.70
N ASN A 140 1.52 16.77 3.80
CA ASN A 140 2.49 16.74 4.89
C ASN A 140 2.60 15.37 5.53
N ALA A 141 1.49 14.70 5.80
CA ALA A 141 1.50 13.37 6.43
C ALA A 141 2.22 12.33 5.56
N MET A 142 1.92 12.30 4.25
CA MET A 142 2.52 11.35 3.32
C MET A 142 3.99 11.67 3.03
N SER A 143 4.33 12.95 2.83
CA SER A 143 5.72 13.36 2.57
C SER A 143 6.63 13.20 3.78
N LEU A 144 6.13 13.44 4.99
CA LEU A 144 6.89 13.16 6.22
C LEU A 144 7.17 11.67 6.39
N GLY A 145 6.24 10.80 5.97
CA GLY A 145 6.48 9.36 5.93
C GLY A 145 7.60 8.97 4.98
N ALA A 146 7.73 9.61 3.83
CA ALA A 146 8.83 9.40 2.89
C ALA A 146 10.17 9.94 3.45
N GLU A 147 10.15 11.15 3.98
CA GLU A 147 11.31 11.81 4.60
C GLU A 147 11.88 11.00 5.78
N GLU A 148 11.04 10.29 6.53
CA GLU A 148 11.49 9.49 7.66
C GLU A 148 12.45 8.39 7.21
N TRP A 149 12.21 7.73 6.06
CA TRP A 149 13.13 6.76 5.50
C TRP A 149 14.45 7.38 5.05
N ASP A 150 14.39 8.55 4.41
CA ASP A 150 15.59 9.27 3.95
C ASP A 150 16.46 9.76 5.12
N ASN A 151 15.85 10.16 6.22
CA ASN A 151 16.55 10.62 7.42
C ASN A 151 17.45 9.55 8.07
N HIS A 152 17.25 8.28 7.75
CA HIS A 152 17.98 7.16 8.35
C HIS A 152 18.98 6.47 7.41
N THR A 153 19.17 6.97 6.20
CA THR A 153 20.14 6.44 5.22
C THR A 153 20.98 7.55 4.61
N SER A 154 22.13 7.20 4.06
CA SER A 154 22.97 8.14 3.32
C SER A 154 22.50 8.38 1.88
N ALA A 155 21.52 7.63 1.41
CA ALA A 155 20.90 7.80 0.11
C ALA A 155 19.73 8.79 0.18
N ASP A 156 19.51 9.56 -0.87
CA ASP A 156 18.29 10.32 -1.14
C ASP A 156 17.37 9.36 -1.90
N ILE A 157 16.48 8.67 -1.19
CA ILE A 157 15.65 7.60 -1.79
C ILE A 157 14.42 8.22 -2.45
N PHE A 158 13.67 9.04 -1.71
CA PHE A 158 12.48 9.71 -2.18
C PHE A 158 12.83 11.12 -2.69
N GLY A 159 12.57 11.36 -3.95
CA GLY A 159 12.76 12.67 -4.57
C GLY A 159 11.56 13.60 -4.37
N SER A 160 11.37 14.49 -5.35
CA SER A 160 10.21 15.38 -5.35
C SER A 160 8.91 14.62 -5.56
N TYR A 161 7.85 15.08 -4.88
CA TYR A 161 6.49 14.63 -5.19
C TYR A 161 5.77 15.60 -6.16
N GLU A 162 4.77 15.07 -6.85
CA GLU A 162 3.75 15.83 -7.57
C GLU A 162 2.41 15.71 -6.84
N VAL A 163 1.55 16.70 -6.98
CA VAL A 163 0.14 16.62 -6.55
C VAL A 163 -0.72 16.41 -7.77
N ASP A 164 -1.48 15.31 -7.81
CA ASP A 164 -2.36 14.97 -8.93
C ASP A 164 -3.66 14.33 -8.44
N TYR A 165 -4.78 15.01 -8.65
CA TYR A 165 -6.13 14.57 -8.26
C TYR A 165 -6.72 13.50 -9.22
N PHE A 166 -5.94 13.01 -10.16
CA PHE A 166 -6.34 12.00 -11.14
C PHE A 166 -5.46 10.76 -11.08
N SER A 167 -4.80 10.56 -9.96
CA SER A 167 -4.02 9.35 -9.68
C SER A 167 -4.87 8.08 -9.76
N SER A 168 -4.23 6.98 -10.01
CA SER A 168 -4.95 5.74 -10.20
C SER A 168 -4.23 4.55 -9.56
N TRP A 169 -5.00 3.71 -8.92
CA TRP A 169 -4.53 2.45 -8.38
C TRP A 169 -4.23 1.43 -9.48
N ASP A 170 -2.97 1.15 -9.74
CA ASP A 170 -2.53 0.29 -10.83
C ASP A 170 -2.42 -1.18 -10.43
N SER A 171 -3.57 -1.80 -10.14
CA SER A 171 -3.60 -3.20 -9.70
C SER A 171 -3.26 -4.22 -10.79
N ASP A 172 -3.42 -3.89 -12.07
CA ASP A 172 -3.25 -4.83 -13.18
C ASP A 172 -1.88 -4.76 -13.85
N ALA A 173 -1.31 -3.56 -14.00
CA ALA A 173 -0.02 -3.34 -14.63
C ALA A 173 0.57 -2.00 -14.21
N PRO A 174 1.90 -1.89 -14.07
CA PRO A 174 2.54 -0.64 -13.72
C PRO A 174 2.41 0.37 -14.87
N ASP A 175 2.31 1.66 -14.54
CA ASP A 175 2.23 2.75 -15.49
C ASP A 175 3.46 3.68 -15.50
N GLY A 176 4.42 3.44 -14.59
CA GLY A 176 5.65 4.19 -14.43
C GLY A 176 5.54 5.34 -13.43
N ARG A 177 4.48 5.38 -12.62
CA ARG A 177 4.29 6.36 -11.54
C ARG A 177 4.21 5.64 -10.21
N ASN A 178 4.71 6.27 -9.16
CA ASN A 178 4.56 5.81 -7.78
C ASN A 178 3.46 6.66 -7.14
N GLU A 179 2.34 6.10 -6.79
CA GLU A 179 1.15 6.87 -6.43
C GLU A 179 0.66 6.53 -5.02
N LEU A 180 0.30 7.59 -4.27
CA LEU A 180 -0.31 7.50 -2.94
C LEU A 180 -1.70 8.12 -3.04
N LEU A 181 -2.75 7.32 -2.81
CA LEU A 181 -4.14 7.76 -3.00
C LEU A 181 -5.09 7.07 -2.02
N PHE A 182 -6.27 7.68 -1.84
CA PHE A 182 -7.37 7.05 -1.11
C PHE A 182 -8.29 6.30 -2.08
N GLY A 183 -8.86 5.19 -1.62
CA GLY A 183 -9.83 4.44 -2.40
C GLY A 183 -10.47 3.32 -1.59
N ASP A 184 -11.59 2.81 -2.06
CA ASP A 184 -12.32 1.71 -1.45
C ASP A 184 -11.63 0.38 -1.78
N TYR A 185 -11.24 -0.38 -0.75
CA TYR A 185 -10.72 -1.74 -0.88
C TYR A 185 -11.75 -2.73 -0.39
N GLU A 186 -12.35 -3.53 -1.29
CA GLU A 186 -13.53 -4.38 -1.05
C GLU A 186 -13.46 -5.31 0.19
N LYS A 187 -12.32 -5.44 0.84
CA LYS A 187 -12.14 -6.34 1.98
C LYS A 187 -12.14 -5.56 3.29
N ASP A 188 -13.14 -5.86 4.12
CA ASP A 188 -13.26 -5.27 5.46
C ASP A 188 -11.99 -5.42 6.30
N GLY A 189 -11.64 -4.38 7.07
CA GLY A 189 -10.54 -4.37 8.02
C GLY A 189 -9.15 -4.20 7.42
N VAL A 190 -9.05 -4.01 6.13
CA VAL A 190 -7.82 -3.59 5.45
C VAL A 190 -7.66 -2.09 5.61
N ILE A 191 -6.57 -1.65 6.22
CA ILE A 191 -6.26 -0.22 6.45
C ILE A 191 -5.67 0.40 5.18
N ALA A 192 -4.69 -0.30 4.59
CA ALA A 192 -4.01 0.14 3.40
C ALA A 192 -3.47 -1.06 2.60
N VAL A 193 -3.14 -0.82 1.34
CA VAL A 193 -2.54 -1.82 0.46
C VAL A 193 -1.42 -1.19 -0.32
N ALA A 194 -0.23 -1.79 -0.27
CA ALA A 194 0.86 -1.45 -1.17
C ALA A 194 1.02 -2.51 -2.27
N ILE A 195 1.10 -2.08 -3.52
CA ILE A 195 1.56 -2.92 -4.63
C ILE A 195 2.95 -2.47 -5.01
N VAL A 196 3.89 -3.41 -5.05
CA VAL A 196 5.27 -3.15 -5.48
C VAL A 196 5.55 -3.97 -6.73
N TRP A 197 5.84 -3.29 -7.82
CA TRP A 197 6.20 -3.89 -9.10
C TRP A 197 7.71 -3.99 -9.25
N GLY A 198 8.20 -5.13 -9.75
CA GLY A 198 9.63 -5.31 -9.88
C GLY A 198 10.06 -6.63 -10.46
N TYR A 199 11.37 -6.84 -10.42
CA TYR A 199 12.03 -8.10 -10.75
C TYR A 199 12.61 -8.68 -9.47
N PHE A 200 11.90 -9.60 -8.83
CA PHE A 200 12.27 -10.10 -7.49
C PHE A 200 13.05 -11.41 -7.56
N ARG A 201 13.12 -12.07 -8.73
CA ARG A 201 13.79 -13.36 -8.94
C ARG A 201 14.99 -13.24 -9.87
N GLY A 202 15.79 -14.30 -9.90
CA GLY A 202 17.00 -14.35 -10.70
C GLY A 202 18.25 -13.89 -9.96
N LYS A 203 19.26 -13.44 -10.71
CA LYS A 203 20.53 -12.98 -10.11
C LYS A 203 20.31 -11.69 -9.31
N PRO A 204 20.94 -11.51 -8.14
CA PRO A 204 20.79 -10.29 -7.34
C PRO A 204 20.98 -8.98 -8.13
N SER A 205 21.94 -8.96 -9.06
CA SER A 205 22.21 -7.78 -9.89
C SER A 205 21.13 -7.45 -10.93
N SER A 206 20.15 -8.35 -11.14
CA SER A 206 19.02 -8.13 -12.03
C SER A 206 17.72 -7.84 -11.30
N ARG A 207 17.74 -7.88 -9.99
CA ARG A 207 16.56 -7.60 -9.17
C ARG A 207 16.45 -6.11 -8.93
N LYS A 208 15.26 -5.56 -9.12
CA LYS A 208 14.97 -4.15 -8.88
C LYS A 208 13.48 -3.90 -8.73
N ILE A 209 13.14 -2.94 -7.91
CA ILE A 209 11.81 -2.31 -7.90
C ILE A 209 11.74 -1.36 -9.09
N ILE A 210 10.57 -1.22 -9.69
CA ILE A 210 10.32 -0.29 -10.80
C ILE A 210 9.15 0.65 -10.54
N GLU A 211 8.25 0.29 -9.60
CA GLU A 211 7.07 1.09 -9.25
C GLU A 211 6.47 0.58 -7.94
N PHE A 212 5.82 1.48 -7.23
CA PHE A 212 4.92 1.13 -6.13
C PHE A 212 3.68 2.03 -6.18
N ASP A 213 2.53 1.48 -5.74
CA ASP A 213 1.31 2.23 -5.49
C ASP A 213 0.76 1.89 -4.12
N ILE A 214 0.26 2.90 -3.41
CA ILE A 214 -0.28 2.78 -2.06
C ILE A 214 -1.72 3.28 -2.06
N LEU A 215 -2.65 2.41 -1.66
CA LEU A 215 -4.05 2.71 -1.48
C LEU A 215 -4.36 2.77 0.02
N PHE A 216 -4.89 3.90 0.50
CA PHE A 216 -5.42 4.07 1.85
C PHE A 216 -6.93 3.82 1.81
N ASP A 217 -7.43 2.86 2.60
CA ASP A 217 -8.83 2.44 2.50
C ASP A 217 -9.78 3.48 3.10
N THR A 218 -10.80 3.83 2.33
CA THR A 218 -11.82 4.83 2.69
C THR A 218 -12.83 4.33 3.72
N ASP A 219 -12.78 3.07 4.11
CA ASP A 219 -13.60 2.51 5.19
C ASP A 219 -13.17 2.99 6.59
N PHE A 220 -11.99 3.60 6.70
CA PHE A 220 -11.45 4.12 7.95
C PHE A 220 -11.56 5.65 8.01
N ALA A 221 -11.75 6.17 9.23
CA ALA A 221 -11.60 7.59 9.49
C ALA A 221 -10.12 7.93 9.60
N TRP A 222 -9.65 8.84 8.79
CA TRP A 222 -8.25 9.26 8.70
C TRP A 222 -8.00 10.60 9.39
N GLY A 223 -6.78 10.83 9.87
CA GLY A 223 -6.42 12.10 10.49
C GLY A 223 -5.10 12.08 11.22
N ASP A 224 -4.94 13.04 12.15
CA ASP A 224 -3.83 13.11 13.09
C ASP A 224 -4.26 12.49 14.43
N ALA A 225 -3.77 11.30 14.73
CA ALA A 225 -4.13 10.56 15.93
C ALA A 225 -3.56 11.18 17.22
N VAL A 226 -2.57 12.06 17.12
CA VAL A 226 -2.12 12.86 18.29
C VAL A 226 -3.24 13.77 18.78
N SER A 227 -3.99 14.36 17.85
CA SER A 227 -5.11 15.27 18.19
C SER A 227 -6.41 14.52 18.40
N ASN A 228 -6.62 13.39 17.72
CA ASN A 228 -7.83 12.58 17.78
C ASN A 228 -7.50 11.08 17.75
N PRO A 229 -7.43 10.37 18.89
CA PRO A 229 -7.07 8.95 18.90
C PRO A 229 -8.16 8.02 18.32
N ALA A 230 -9.27 8.55 17.81
CA ALA A 230 -10.32 7.77 17.18
C ALA A 230 -10.17 7.68 15.64
N VAL A 231 -9.03 8.11 15.08
CA VAL A 231 -8.73 8.03 13.65
C VAL A 231 -7.51 7.14 13.39
N MET A 232 -7.38 6.61 12.18
CA MET A 232 -6.13 6.07 11.67
C MET A 232 -5.18 7.22 11.39
N ASP A 233 -3.99 7.11 11.90
CA ASP A 233 -2.97 8.13 11.70
C ASP A 233 -2.38 8.04 10.30
N LEU A 234 -2.60 9.06 9.49
CA LEU A 234 -2.20 9.02 8.10
C LEU A 234 -0.67 8.93 7.93
N GLN A 235 0.10 9.69 8.72
CA GLN A 235 1.56 9.62 8.66
C GLN A 235 2.07 8.25 9.11
N ASN A 236 1.51 7.70 10.19
CA ASN A 236 1.87 6.39 10.74
C ASN A 236 1.74 5.28 9.68
N ILE A 237 0.59 5.24 8.99
CA ILE A 237 0.35 4.25 7.95
C ILE A 237 1.17 4.55 6.69
N ALA A 238 1.28 5.82 6.28
CA ALA A 238 2.08 6.19 5.11
C ALA A 238 3.56 5.82 5.28
N THR A 239 4.14 6.02 6.47
CA THR A 239 5.53 5.62 6.75
C THR A 239 5.69 4.11 6.59
N HIS A 240 4.76 3.31 7.11
CA HIS A 240 4.78 1.85 6.96
C HIS A 240 4.69 1.42 5.48
N GLU A 241 3.68 1.89 4.74
CA GLU A 241 3.47 1.49 3.35
C GLU A 241 4.64 1.91 2.44
N LEU A 242 5.22 3.09 2.68
CA LEU A 242 6.42 3.54 1.96
C LEU A 242 7.63 2.66 2.24
N GLY A 243 7.70 2.00 3.40
CA GLY A 243 8.69 0.97 3.68
C GLY A 243 8.62 -0.22 2.71
N HIS A 244 7.42 -0.62 2.27
CA HIS A 244 7.28 -1.58 1.17
C HIS A 244 7.78 -1.01 -0.15
N GLY A 245 7.46 0.25 -0.43
CA GLY A 245 7.93 0.97 -1.62
C GLY A 245 9.44 1.03 -1.74
N VAL A 246 10.18 1.01 -0.63
CA VAL A 246 11.65 1.00 -0.63
C VAL A 246 12.26 -0.39 -0.51
N GLY A 247 11.48 -1.46 -0.38
CA GLY A 247 11.96 -2.84 -0.46
C GLY A 247 11.98 -3.62 0.84
N LEU A 248 11.30 -3.14 1.89
CA LEU A 248 11.10 -3.86 3.13
C LEU A 248 9.80 -4.67 3.13
N ALA A 249 9.75 -5.74 3.90
CA ALA A 249 8.59 -6.59 4.07
C ALA A 249 8.04 -6.47 5.49
N ASP A 250 6.77 -6.88 5.66
CA ASP A 250 6.11 -6.95 6.97
C ASP A 250 6.82 -7.86 7.96
N LEU A 251 6.69 -7.51 9.23
CA LEU A 251 7.11 -8.27 10.38
C LEU A 251 5.88 -8.71 11.18
N TYR A 252 5.89 -9.95 11.65
CA TYR A 252 4.77 -10.52 12.43
C TYR A 252 5.24 -11.19 13.73
N ASP A 253 6.56 -11.15 14.02
CA ASP A 253 7.07 -11.62 15.30
C ASP A 253 6.82 -10.55 16.36
N THR A 254 6.24 -10.95 17.49
CA THR A 254 5.90 -10.03 18.59
C THR A 254 7.09 -9.32 19.21
N VAL A 255 8.30 -9.88 19.09
CA VAL A 255 9.53 -9.20 19.50
C VAL A 255 9.80 -7.94 18.69
N CYS A 256 9.22 -7.82 17.48
CA CYS A 256 9.38 -6.70 16.56
C CYS A 256 8.16 -5.75 16.55
N VAL A 257 7.28 -5.82 17.56
CA VAL A 257 6.02 -5.04 17.59
C VAL A 257 6.22 -3.51 17.55
N GLU A 258 7.38 -3.05 17.98
CA GLU A 258 7.72 -1.62 17.99
C GLU A 258 8.24 -1.09 16.64
N GLU A 259 8.53 -2.00 15.70
CA GLU A 259 9.07 -1.60 14.39
C GLU A 259 7.97 -0.99 13.50
N THR A 260 8.35 -0.01 12.69
CA THR A 260 7.45 0.59 11.70
C THR A 260 6.91 -0.47 10.73
N MET A 261 7.75 -1.46 10.35
CA MET A 261 7.33 -2.54 9.47
C MET A 261 6.55 -3.67 10.16
N TYR A 262 6.12 -3.53 11.42
CA TYR A 262 5.20 -4.49 12.02
C TYR A 262 3.84 -4.44 11.32
N GLY A 263 3.33 -5.61 10.86
CA GLY A 263 2.24 -5.71 9.89
C GLY A 263 0.83 -5.38 10.38
N TYR A 264 0.66 -4.85 11.61
CA TYR A 264 -0.64 -4.47 12.17
C TYR A 264 -0.61 -3.08 12.77
N SER A 265 -1.76 -2.38 12.72
CA SER A 265 -1.97 -1.09 13.35
C SER A 265 -3.39 -0.92 13.87
N SER A 266 -3.65 0.11 14.62
CA SER A 266 -4.94 0.42 15.24
C SER A 266 -5.25 1.90 15.20
N TYR A 267 -6.50 2.26 15.45
CA TYR A 267 -6.86 3.64 15.71
C TYR A 267 -6.03 4.21 16.87
N GLY A 268 -5.57 5.43 16.74
CA GLY A 268 -4.78 6.12 17.76
C GLY A 268 -3.29 5.75 17.78
N ASP A 269 -2.86 4.79 16.96
CA ASP A 269 -1.46 4.38 16.86
C ASP A 269 -0.65 5.42 16.07
N ILE A 270 0.48 5.85 16.65
CA ILE A 270 1.41 6.81 16.07
C ILE A 270 2.86 6.31 16.12
N ALA A 271 3.09 5.07 16.60
CA ALA A 271 4.44 4.56 16.86
C ALA A 271 5.26 4.40 15.57
N LYS A 272 4.58 4.13 14.45
CA LYS A 272 5.22 3.95 13.14
C LYS A 272 5.57 5.26 12.41
N ARG A 273 5.31 6.44 13.02
CA ARG A 273 5.75 7.72 12.44
C ARG A 273 7.27 7.85 12.42
N ASP A 274 7.94 7.20 13.39
CA ASP A 274 9.39 7.21 13.57
C ASP A 274 9.91 5.78 13.40
N LEU A 275 11.04 5.60 12.71
CA LEU A 275 11.66 4.29 12.52
C LEU A 275 12.33 3.81 13.79
N ASN A 276 12.18 2.51 14.09
CA ASN A 276 12.90 1.85 15.16
C ASN A 276 14.20 1.18 14.67
N GLU A 277 14.94 0.56 15.58
CA GLU A 277 16.28 0.05 15.31
C GLU A 277 16.31 -0.97 14.16
N GLY A 278 15.33 -1.88 14.11
CA GLY A 278 15.22 -2.88 13.05
C GLY A 278 14.98 -2.26 11.69
N ASP A 279 14.04 -1.31 11.60
CA ASP A 279 13.73 -0.58 10.36
C ASP A 279 14.96 0.19 9.87
N ILE A 280 15.68 0.88 10.78
CA ILE A 280 16.89 1.63 10.47
C ILE A 280 17.98 0.70 9.94
N ILE A 281 18.23 -0.42 10.59
CA ILE A 281 19.19 -1.42 10.11
C ILE A 281 18.75 -1.95 8.74
N GLY A 282 17.46 -2.23 8.56
CA GLY A 282 16.90 -2.71 7.31
C GLY A 282 17.16 -1.75 6.16
N ILE A 283 16.78 -0.47 6.30
CA ILE A 283 16.95 0.52 5.24
C ILE A 283 18.42 0.80 4.93
N GLN A 284 19.28 0.85 5.95
CA GLN A 284 20.72 1.04 5.79
C GLN A 284 21.39 -0.15 5.07
N ASN A 285 20.91 -1.38 5.27
CA ASN A 285 21.38 -2.53 4.51
C ASN A 285 21.00 -2.46 3.02
N LEU A 286 19.89 -1.83 2.71
CA LEU A 286 19.46 -1.63 1.31
C LEU A 286 20.22 -0.48 0.65
N TYR A 287 20.33 0.68 1.31
CA TYR A 287 20.75 1.94 0.67
C TYR A 287 21.99 2.61 1.29
N GLY A 288 22.54 2.02 2.36
CA GLY A 288 23.74 2.51 3.04
C GLY A 288 23.43 3.38 4.26
N GLY A 289 24.25 3.25 5.29
CA GLY A 289 24.22 4.08 6.50
C GLY A 289 25.11 5.31 6.37
N PHE A 290 25.00 6.21 7.36
CA PHE A 290 25.87 7.39 7.49
C PHE A 290 27.29 7.03 7.94
#